data_8e80aa43e7bb69af93072480f00f696d
#
_entry.id   8e80aa43e7bb69af93072480f00f696d
#
_cell.length_a   1.000
_cell.length_b   1.000
_cell.length_c   1.000
_cell.angle_alpha   90.00
_cell.angle_beta   90.00
_cell.angle_gamma   90.00
#
_symmetry.space_group_name_H-M   'P 1'
#
loop_
_entity.id
_entity.type
_entity.pdbx_description
1 polymer ?
#
loop_
_entity_poly.entity_id
_entity_poly.type
_entity_poly.pdbx_seq_one_letter_code
_entity_poly.pdbx_strand_id
1 'polypeptide(L)'
;MSLPRFYHEPLRPGELTLEPAEARHAAGARRLGAGDQVELFDGQGQVAIATLLPTEARRARSGALRVLVSEVSRAPPPSAQLTLIVAACKGPRLTWMVEKCTELGVARILLADFERSVVRVGEAHLDKLRRTAIEACKQCRRAWLPELAGAGPWSGPWTAVPACQAEPWTAGAPAGQADPWTAGAPARQTQEWTAGALACFSQFLIVATPDPQARPLGQCLRMAAQGREASASSAAPGGGSPWGVRVVVGPEGGLSERELERLRAVGAIPARLSPNILRVETAAICVSAAWSEVLLGAS
;
A
#
# COMPACT_ATOMS: atom_id res chain seq x y z
N MET A 1 -28.66 3.11 -3.28
CA MET A 1 -27.56 3.78 -3.99
C MET A 1 -26.44 4.06 -2.99
N SER A 2 -25.17 3.92 -3.36
CA SER A 2 -24.06 4.22 -2.46
C SER A 2 -23.86 5.73 -2.36
N LEU A 3 -23.55 6.24 -1.15
CA LEU A 3 -23.27 7.66 -0.93
C LEU A 3 -22.05 8.12 -1.74
N PRO A 4 -22.03 9.37 -2.22
CA PRO A 4 -20.85 10.00 -2.79
C PRO A 4 -19.73 10.03 -1.76
N ARG A 5 -18.49 9.78 -2.19
CA ARG A 5 -17.35 9.64 -1.29
C ARG A 5 -16.26 10.67 -1.56
N PHE A 6 -15.76 11.32 -0.49
CA PHE A 6 -14.77 12.39 -0.55
C PHE A 6 -13.64 12.14 0.44
N TYR A 7 -12.47 12.63 0.09
CA TYR A 7 -11.29 12.58 0.96
C TYR A 7 -11.20 13.84 1.82
N HIS A 8 -10.92 13.68 3.11
CA HIS A 8 -10.64 14.77 4.03
C HIS A 8 -9.75 14.32 5.18
N GLU A 9 -8.66 15.04 5.43
CA GLU A 9 -7.70 14.76 6.50
C GLU A 9 -7.36 16.05 7.25
N PRO A 10 -7.42 16.11 8.59
CA PRO A 10 -7.93 15.06 9.49
C PRO A 10 -9.46 14.98 9.54
N LEU A 11 -9.98 13.77 9.80
CA LEU A 11 -11.42 13.55 9.95
C LEU A 11 -11.79 13.62 11.44
N ARG A 12 -12.78 14.49 11.78
CA ARG A 12 -13.26 14.72 13.16
C ARG A 12 -14.74 15.10 13.17
N PRO A 13 -15.47 14.85 14.30
CA PRO A 13 -16.81 15.37 14.45
C PRO A 13 -16.87 16.91 14.40
N GLY A 14 -18.00 17.45 13.94
CA GLY A 14 -18.22 18.88 13.78
C GLY A 14 -18.21 19.36 12.34
N GLU A 15 -18.14 20.66 12.16
CA GLU A 15 -18.08 21.24 10.81
C GLU A 15 -16.69 21.10 10.21
N LEU A 16 -16.64 20.62 8.97
CA LEU A 16 -15.44 20.53 8.15
C LEU A 16 -15.66 21.28 6.83
N THR A 17 -14.58 21.76 6.25
CA THR A 17 -14.60 22.38 4.91
C THR A 17 -13.82 21.48 3.97
N LEU A 18 -14.49 20.97 2.95
CA LEU A 18 -13.84 20.14 1.93
C LEU A 18 -12.82 20.96 1.12
N GLU A 19 -11.75 20.33 0.72
CA GLU A 19 -10.77 20.96 -0.16
C GLU A 19 -11.41 21.42 -1.47
N PRO A 20 -10.89 22.48 -2.13
CA PRO A 20 -11.48 23.02 -3.35
C PRO A 20 -11.60 22.02 -4.51
N ALA A 21 -10.71 21.03 -4.56
CA ALA A 21 -10.79 19.96 -5.55
C ALA A 21 -12.00 19.05 -5.31
N GLU A 22 -12.20 18.64 -4.05
CA GLU A 22 -13.32 17.82 -3.62
C GLU A 22 -14.65 18.56 -3.76
N ALA A 23 -14.68 19.82 -3.37
CA ALA A 23 -15.86 20.67 -3.48
C ALA A 23 -16.31 20.86 -4.94
N ARG A 24 -15.38 21.05 -5.87
CA ARG A 24 -15.69 21.11 -7.32
C ARG A 24 -16.25 19.79 -7.84
N HIS A 25 -15.69 18.68 -7.38
CA HIS A 25 -16.20 17.34 -7.74
C HIS A 25 -17.63 17.13 -7.24
N ALA A 26 -17.93 17.52 -6.00
CA ALA A 26 -19.26 17.42 -5.42
C ALA A 26 -20.29 18.28 -6.15
N ALA A 27 -19.96 19.54 -6.44
CA ALA A 27 -20.88 20.49 -7.09
C ALA A 27 -21.10 20.17 -8.58
N GLY A 28 -20.07 19.72 -9.29
CA GLY A 28 -20.12 19.53 -10.73
C GLY A 28 -20.67 18.16 -11.15
N ALA A 29 -20.08 17.08 -10.67
CA ALA A 29 -20.36 15.73 -11.17
C ALA A 29 -21.65 15.12 -10.60
N ARG A 30 -22.10 15.54 -9.40
CA ARG A 30 -23.19 14.88 -8.69
C ARG A 30 -24.39 15.78 -8.33
N ARG A 31 -24.34 17.07 -8.65
CA ARG A 31 -25.41 18.05 -8.34
C ARG A 31 -25.88 18.00 -6.88
N LEU A 32 -24.94 17.80 -5.95
CA LEU A 32 -25.24 17.70 -4.54
C LEU A 32 -25.63 19.06 -3.97
N GLY A 33 -26.64 19.07 -3.10
CA GLY A 33 -27.17 20.25 -2.44
C GLY A 33 -27.11 20.19 -0.91
N ALA A 34 -27.50 21.27 -0.26
CA ALA A 34 -27.61 21.30 1.19
C ALA A 34 -28.60 20.20 1.69
N GLY A 35 -28.22 19.48 2.72
CA GLY A 35 -28.99 18.37 3.28
C GLY A 35 -28.63 17.00 2.70
N ASP A 36 -27.91 16.94 1.58
CA ASP A 36 -27.47 15.65 1.02
C ASP A 36 -26.41 15.01 1.90
N GLN A 37 -26.45 13.69 1.98
CA GLN A 37 -25.45 12.90 2.70
C GLN A 37 -24.29 12.46 1.80
N VAL A 38 -23.11 12.49 2.38
CA VAL A 38 -21.87 12.06 1.75
C VAL A 38 -21.07 11.19 2.72
N GLU A 39 -20.21 10.35 2.20
CA GLU A 39 -19.25 9.59 2.99
C GLU A 39 -17.89 10.27 2.90
N LEU A 40 -17.23 10.48 4.04
CA LEU A 40 -15.87 10.98 4.13
C LEU A 40 -14.92 9.87 4.57
N PHE A 41 -13.66 9.94 4.14
CA PHE A 41 -12.59 9.09 4.63
C PHE A 41 -11.25 9.84 4.63
N ASP A 42 -10.34 9.47 5.55
CA ASP A 42 -9.04 10.12 5.72
C ASP A 42 -7.87 9.33 5.11
N GLY A 43 -8.13 8.12 4.62
CA GLY A 43 -7.08 7.23 4.12
C GLY A 43 -6.27 6.52 5.21
N GLN A 44 -6.60 6.75 6.48
CA GLN A 44 -5.99 6.14 7.65
C GLN A 44 -6.98 5.23 8.40
N GLY A 45 -8.05 4.85 7.71
CA GLY A 45 -9.09 3.97 8.22
C GLY A 45 -10.25 4.69 8.91
N GLN A 46 -10.22 6.01 9.09
CA GLN A 46 -11.38 6.72 9.59
C GLN A 46 -12.37 6.96 8.45
N VAL A 47 -13.65 6.78 8.76
CA VAL A 47 -14.78 7.02 7.86
C VAL A 47 -15.91 7.70 8.63
N ALA A 48 -16.67 8.55 7.94
CA ALA A 48 -17.78 9.26 8.54
C ALA A 48 -18.89 9.50 7.51
N ILE A 49 -20.13 9.51 7.96
CA ILE A 49 -21.25 10.07 7.21
C ILE A 49 -21.37 11.54 7.59
N ALA A 50 -21.42 12.41 6.60
CA ALA A 50 -21.55 13.83 6.77
C ALA A 50 -22.71 14.39 5.96
N THR A 51 -23.32 15.46 6.45
CA THR A 51 -24.40 16.19 5.78
C THR A 51 -23.88 17.50 5.21
N LEU A 52 -24.17 17.77 3.95
CA LEU A 52 -23.81 19.01 3.29
C LEU A 52 -24.57 20.20 3.92
N LEU A 53 -23.82 21.20 4.34
CA LEU A 53 -24.38 22.41 4.91
C LEU A 53 -24.75 23.43 3.83
N PRO A 54 -25.76 24.31 4.08
CA PRO A 54 -26.05 25.43 3.18
C PRO A 54 -24.80 26.27 2.92
N THR A 55 -24.55 26.58 1.66
CA THR A 55 -23.40 27.39 1.25
C THR A 55 -23.88 28.80 0.90
N GLU A 56 -23.35 29.82 1.60
CA GLU A 56 -23.63 31.23 1.26
C GLU A 56 -23.15 31.52 -0.16
N ALA A 57 -23.90 32.31 -0.91
CA ALA A 57 -23.65 32.65 -2.33
C ALA A 57 -22.21 33.17 -2.60
N ARG A 58 -21.60 33.86 -1.62
CA ARG A 58 -20.23 34.35 -1.69
C ARG A 58 -19.19 33.23 -1.58
N ARG A 59 -19.44 32.21 -0.75
CA ARG A 59 -18.58 31.02 -0.56
C ARG A 59 -18.77 29.98 -1.66
N ALA A 60 -19.94 29.89 -2.26
CA ALA A 60 -20.18 29.05 -3.43
C ALA A 60 -19.27 29.43 -4.61
N ARG A 61 -18.93 30.73 -4.76
CA ARG A 61 -17.99 31.22 -5.78
C ARG A 61 -16.54 30.86 -5.49
N SER A 62 -16.16 30.65 -4.23
CA SER A 62 -14.80 30.18 -3.83
C SER A 62 -14.63 28.68 -3.91
N GLY A 63 -15.71 27.93 -4.21
CA GLY A 63 -15.68 26.47 -4.26
C GLY A 63 -15.55 25.80 -2.89
N ALA A 64 -15.74 26.52 -1.78
CA ALA A 64 -15.71 25.94 -0.45
C ALA A 64 -17.05 25.25 -0.13
N LEU A 65 -17.02 23.96 0.12
CA LEU A 65 -18.18 23.17 0.53
C LEU A 65 -18.02 22.73 1.98
N ARG A 66 -19.03 23.09 2.83
CA ARG A 66 -19.01 22.70 4.25
C ARG A 66 -19.86 21.47 4.47
N VAL A 67 -19.43 20.63 5.38
CA VAL A 67 -20.11 19.42 5.81
C VAL A 67 -20.18 19.34 7.33
N LEU A 68 -21.22 18.75 7.86
CA LEU A 68 -21.36 18.45 9.28
C LEU A 68 -21.17 16.95 9.47
N VAL A 69 -20.13 16.59 10.23
CA VAL A 69 -19.82 15.23 10.63
C VAL A 69 -20.41 14.97 12.02
N SER A 70 -21.29 13.99 12.15
CA SER A 70 -21.89 13.62 13.43
C SER A 70 -20.99 12.70 14.23
N GLU A 71 -20.47 11.68 13.58
CA GLU A 71 -19.65 10.63 14.22
C GLU A 71 -18.58 10.14 13.24
N VAL A 72 -17.41 9.79 13.78
CA VAL A 72 -16.33 9.17 13.04
C VAL A 72 -16.19 7.73 13.51
N SER A 73 -16.22 6.78 12.59
CA SER A 73 -15.96 5.37 12.83
C SER A 73 -14.60 4.98 12.26
N ARG A 74 -14.07 3.84 12.70
CA ARG A 74 -12.80 3.32 12.20
C ARG A 74 -13.01 1.95 11.55
N ALA A 75 -12.65 1.85 10.28
CA ALA A 75 -12.59 0.59 9.57
C ALA A 75 -11.46 -0.28 10.14
N PRO A 76 -11.66 -1.59 10.30
CA PRO A 76 -10.59 -2.47 10.76
C PRO A 76 -9.39 -2.39 9.81
N PRO A 77 -8.15 -2.42 10.34
CA PRO A 77 -6.97 -2.50 9.50
C PRO A 77 -6.97 -3.83 8.72
N PRO A 78 -6.37 -3.86 7.53
CA PRO A 78 -6.21 -5.10 6.79
C PRO A 78 -5.46 -6.15 7.63
N SER A 79 -5.98 -7.35 7.69
CA SER A 79 -5.38 -8.48 8.44
C SER A 79 -4.06 -8.95 7.82
N ALA A 80 -3.84 -8.62 6.56
CA ALA A 80 -2.65 -8.98 5.80
C ALA A 80 -2.25 -7.87 4.84
N GLN A 81 -0.96 -7.73 4.55
CA GLN A 81 -0.41 -6.62 3.77
C GLN A 81 0.45 -7.11 2.60
N LEU A 82 0.19 -6.58 1.40
CA LEU A 82 1.09 -6.70 0.26
C LEU A 82 1.92 -5.43 0.13
N THR A 83 3.24 -5.59 0.14
CA THR A 83 4.19 -4.54 -0.24
C THR A 83 4.77 -4.85 -1.62
N LEU A 84 4.54 -3.98 -2.58
CA LEU A 84 5.20 -4.03 -3.88
C LEU A 84 6.46 -3.18 -3.85
N ILE A 85 7.59 -3.77 -4.20
CA ILE A 85 8.86 -3.08 -4.43
C ILE A 85 9.09 -3.14 -5.94
N VAL A 86 8.87 -2.04 -6.64
CA VAL A 86 8.70 -2.06 -8.08
C VAL A 86 9.51 -0.97 -8.76
N ALA A 87 10.10 -1.29 -9.91
CA ALA A 87 10.72 -0.28 -10.76
C ALA A 87 9.67 0.71 -11.30
N ALA A 88 10.01 1.98 -11.36
CA ALA A 88 9.13 2.97 -11.95
C ALA A 88 9.05 2.79 -13.47
N CYS A 89 7.84 2.71 -14.01
CA CYS A 89 7.60 2.72 -15.45
C CYS A 89 7.29 4.14 -15.98
N LYS A 90 7.44 4.35 -17.29
CA LYS A 90 7.31 5.68 -17.91
C LYS A 90 5.85 6.14 -18.02
N GLY A 91 5.63 7.41 -17.72
CA GLY A 91 4.44 8.16 -18.10
C GLY A 91 3.13 7.63 -17.48
N PRO A 92 2.05 7.55 -18.28
CA PRO A 92 0.71 7.18 -17.81
C PRO A 92 0.62 5.78 -17.20
N ARG A 93 1.54 4.87 -17.59
CA ARG A 93 1.53 3.49 -17.09
C ARG A 93 1.80 3.41 -15.58
N LEU A 94 2.67 4.29 -15.05
CA LEU A 94 2.92 4.35 -13.61
C LEU A 94 1.66 4.78 -12.83
N THR A 95 0.95 5.79 -13.35
CA THR A 95 -0.31 6.24 -12.77
C THR A 95 -1.36 5.12 -12.79
N TRP A 96 -1.50 4.44 -13.94
CA TRP A 96 -2.42 3.32 -14.10
C TRP A 96 -2.07 2.13 -13.19
N MET A 97 -0.79 1.81 -13.05
CA MET A 97 -0.32 0.78 -12.11
C MET A 97 -0.72 1.10 -10.68
N VAL A 98 -0.46 2.32 -10.21
CA VAL A 98 -0.82 2.74 -8.84
C VAL A 98 -2.33 2.69 -8.63
N GLU A 99 -3.13 3.15 -9.59
CA GLU A 99 -4.58 3.06 -9.56
C GLU A 99 -5.04 1.61 -9.35
N LYS A 100 -4.60 0.68 -10.22
CA LYS A 100 -5.04 -0.72 -10.16
C LYS A 100 -4.50 -1.48 -8.94
N CYS A 101 -3.26 -1.23 -8.55
CA CYS A 101 -2.72 -1.80 -7.31
C CYS A 101 -3.48 -1.30 -6.06
N THR A 102 -3.94 -0.04 -6.07
CA THR A 102 -4.79 0.51 -5.00
C THR A 102 -6.14 -0.19 -4.95
N GLU A 103 -6.81 -0.35 -6.08
CA GLU A 103 -8.09 -1.07 -6.18
C GLU A 103 -7.98 -2.53 -5.70
N LEU A 104 -6.85 -3.18 -6.00
CA LEU A 104 -6.55 -4.56 -5.63
C LEU A 104 -6.01 -4.73 -4.19
N GLY A 105 -6.03 -3.67 -3.39
CA GLY A 105 -5.76 -3.78 -1.96
C GLY A 105 -4.28 -3.76 -1.55
N VAL A 106 -3.36 -3.37 -2.42
CA VAL A 106 -1.93 -3.22 -2.06
C VAL A 106 -1.79 -2.24 -0.90
N ALA A 107 -1.02 -2.61 0.13
CA ALA A 107 -0.81 -1.77 1.31
C ALA A 107 0.34 -0.77 1.10
N ARG A 108 1.40 -1.17 0.39
CA ARG A 108 2.58 -0.32 0.15
C ARG A 108 3.07 -0.50 -1.28
N ILE A 109 3.42 0.61 -1.93
CA ILE A 109 4.06 0.63 -3.24
C ILE A 109 5.35 1.44 -3.11
N LEU A 110 6.47 0.74 -3.13
CA LEU A 110 7.81 1.31 -3.00
C LEU A 110 8.45 1.36 -4.39
N LEU A 111 8.65 2.57 -4.91
CA LEU A 111 9.28 2.79 -6.22
C LEU A 111 10.79 2.79 -6.06
N ALA A 112 11.44 1.69 -6.45
CA ALA A 112 12.86 1.46 -6.28
C ALA A 112 13.66 1.77 -7.55
N ASP A 113 14.84 2.35 -7.36
CA ASP A 113 15.81 2.59 -8.41
C ASP A 113 16.77 1.40 -8.51
N PHE A 114 16.45 0.43 -9.37
CA PHE A 114 17.33 -0.69 -9.69
C PHE A 114 18.45 -0.26 -10.63
N GLU A 115 19.52 -1.05 -10.73
CA GLU A 115 20.69 -0.73 -11.58
C GLU A 115 20.31 -0.47 -13.04
N ARG A 116 19.28 -1.19 -13.54
CA ARG A 116 18.77 -1.07 -14.92
C ARG A 116 17.49 -0.25 -15.03
N SER A 117 17.13 0.52 -13.99
CA SER A 117 15.97 1.42 -14.03
C SER A 117 16.22 2.58 -14.97
N VAL A 118 15.26 2.86 -15.84
CA VAL A 118 15.30 3.99 -16.78
C VAL A 118 14.64 5.24 -16.21
N VAL A 119 13.73 5.06 -15.25
CA VAL A 119 12.92 6.14 -14.65
C VAL A 119 13.23 6.23 -13.16
N ARG A 120 13.43 7.46 -12.70
CA ARG A 120 13.52 7.79 -11.26
C ARG A 120 12.35 8.68 -10.89
N VAL A 121 11.82 8.49 -9.68
CA VAL A 121 10.63 9.20 -9.20
C VAL A 121 11.04 10.19 -8.13
N GLY A 122 10.77 11.47 -8.36
CA GLY A 122 10.94 12.53 -7.37
C GLY A 122 9.63 12.84 -6.61
N GLU A 123 9.74 13.66 -5.55
CA GLU A 123 8.63 14.02 -4.64
C GLU A 123 7.37 14.54 -5.35
N ALA A 124 7.52 15.47 -6.29
CA ALA A 124 6.38 16.03 -7.02
C ALA A 124 5.59 14.95 -7.81
N HIS A 125 6.27 13.88 -8.22
CA HIS A 125 5.63 12.75 -8.88
C HIS A 125 4.89 11.87 -7.88
N LEU A 126 5.44 11.65 -6.70
CA LEU A 126 4.78 10.92 -5.60
C LEU A 126 3.48 11.60 -5.19
N ASP A 127 3.44 12.93 -5.09
CA ASP A 127 2.22 13.69 -4.81
C ASP A 127 1.12 13.45 -5.85
N LYS A 128 1.51 13.37 -7.13
CA LYS A 128 0.56 13.03 -8.20
C LYS A 128 0.03 11.62 -8.05
N LEU A 129 0.89 10.66 -7.73
CA LEU A 129 0.50 9.26 -7.53
C LEU A 129 -0.39 9.10 -6.29
N ARG A 130 -0.12 9.87 -5.21
CA ARG A 130 -0.99 9.90 -4.02
C ARG A 130 -2.40 10.36 -4.37
N ARG A 131 -2.55 11.40 -5.19
CA ARG A 131 -3.88 11.84 -5.68
C ARG A 131 -4.57 10.74 -6.48
N THR A 132 -3.84 10.03 -7.32
CA THR A 132 -4.38 8.88 -8.05
C THR A 132 -4.89 7.80 -7.10
N ALA A 133 -4.12 7.47 -6.06
CA ALA A 133 -4.53 6.49 -5.06
C ALA A 133 -5.78 6.94 -4.28
N ILE A 134 -5.90 8.24 -3.96
CA ILE A 134 -7.12 8.80 -3.33
C ILE A 134 -8.34 8.60 -4.24
N GLU A 135 -8.24 8.94 -5.52
CA GLU A 135 -9.35 8.74 -6.47
C GLU A 135 -9.72 7.25 -6.62
N ALA A 136 -8.74 6.37 -6.68
CA ALA A 136 -8.97 4.93 -6.69
C ALA A 136 -9.69 4.45 -5.41
N CYS A 137 -9.27 4.94 -4.23
CA CYS A 137 -9.92 4.61 -2.94
C CYS A 137 -11.37 5.13 -2.87
N LYS A 138 -11.68 6.28 -3.48
CA LYS A 138 -13.07 6.75 -3.59
C LYS A 138 -13.92 5.78 -4.39
N GLN A 139 -13.39 5.30 -5.49
CA GLN A 139 -14.08 4.40 -6.40
C GLN A 139 -14.26 3.01 -5.80
N CYS A 140 -13.20 2.38 -5.25
CA CYS A 140 -13.23 1.03 -4.70
C CYS A 140 -13.68 0.97 -3.23
N ARG A 141 -14.01 2.12 -2.61
CA ARG A 141 -14.47 2.27 -1.23
C ARG A 141 -13.49 1.84 -0.14
N ARG A 142 -12.23 1.82 -0.44
CA ARG A 142 -11.19 1.47 0.51
C ARG A 142 -10.96 2.62 1.51
N ALA A 143 -10.97 2.32 2.82
CA ALA A 143 -10.75 3.32 3.88
C ALA A 143 -9.26 3.60 4.14
N TRP A 144 -8.38 2.71 3.68
CA TRP A 144 -6.94 2.76 3.89
C TRP A 144 -6.21 3.05 2.58
N LEU A 145 -5.52 4.18 2.49
CA LEU A 145 -4.66 4.50 1.35
C LEU A 145 -3.44 3.57 1.33
N PRO A 146 -2.94 3.19 0.16
CA PRO A 146 -1.61 2.59 0.08
C PRO A 146 -0.55 3.63 0.44
N GLU A 147 0.47 3.18 1.14
CA GLU A 147 1.68 3.97 1.31
C GLU A 147 2.45 4.02 -0.01
N LEU A 148 2.81 5.23 -0.44
CA LEU A 148 3.59 5.49 -1.65
C LEU A 148 4.90 6.14 -1.25
N ALA A 149 6.03 5.49 -1.56
CA ALA A 149 7.35 6.04 -1.27
C ALA A 149 8.34 5.77 -2.40
N GLY A 150 9.28 6.69 -2.57
CA GLY A 150 10.49 6.45 -3.34
C GLY A 150 11.50 5.71 -2.46
N ALA A 151 11.91 4.52 -2.86
CA ALA A 151 12.88 3.73 -2.11
C ALA A 151 14.35 4.13 -2.40
N GLY A 152 14.57 5.10 -3.30
CA GLY A 152 15.90 5.54 -3.72
C GLY A 152 16.73 4.44 -4.39
N PRO A 153 18.07 4.62 -4.47
CA PRO A 153 18.95 3.61 -5.03
C PRO A 153 18.84 2.31 -4.25
N TRP A 154 18.65 1.22 -4.95
CA TRP A 154 18.58 -0.10 -4.38
C TRP A 154 19.96 -0.61 -3.92
N SER A 155 20.59 0.12 -2.98
CA SER A 155 21.95 -0.13 -2.50
C SER A 155 22.06 -0.57 -1.04
N GLY A 156 20.94 -0.56 -0.31
CA GLY A 156 20.88 -0.95 1.10
C GLY A 156 20.64 -2.44 1.32
N PRO A 157 20.82 -2.95 2.53
CA PRO A 157 20.31 -4.26 2.88
C PRO A 157 18.79 -4.25 2.64
N TRP A 158 18.28 -5.25 1.96
CA TRP A 158 16.86 -5.42 1.60
C TRP A 158 15.92 -5.43 2.81
N THR A 159 16.51 -5.47 3.97
CA THR A 159 15.89 -5.33 5.28
C THR A 159 15.63 -3.88 5.67
N ALA A 160 16.36 -2.93 5.11
CA ALA A 160 16.20 -1.50 5.34
C ALA A 160 15.38 -0.84 4.22
N VAL A 161 14.20 -1.36 3.91
CA VAL A 161 13.15 -0.49 3.39
C VAL A 161 12.90 0.52 4.50
N PRO A 162 13.04 1.84 4.26
CA PRO A 162 12.82 2.82 5.32
C PRO A 162 11.51 2.49 6.01
N ALA A 163 11.54 2.32 7.32
CA ALA A 163 10.31 2.32 8.08
C ALA A 163 9.69 3.67 7.77
N CYS A 164 8.60 3.67 7.02
CA CYS A 164 7.85 4.88 6.84
C CYS A 164 7.39 5.34 8.21
N GLN A 165 7.62 6.61 8.52
CA GLN A 165 7.22 7.25 9.79
C GLN A 165 5.69 7.32 9.95
N ALA A 166 4.93 6.68 9.08
CA ALA A 166 3.51 6.52 9.26
C ALA A 166 3.27 5.38 10.25
N GLU A 167 3.22 5.69 11.50
CA GLU A 167 2.54 4.96 12.55
C GLU A 167 1.01 5.13 12.42
N PRO A 168 0.29 4.44 11.55
CA PRO A 168 -1.11 4.25 11.82
C PRO A 168 -1.55 2.79 11.82
N TRP A 169 -0.66 1.85 11.48
CA TRP A 169 -1.02 0.43 11.43
C TRP A 169 -0.84 -0.29 12.77
N THR A 170 -0.18 0.35 13.75
CA THR A 170 0.02 -0.18 15.10
C THR A 170 -0.90 0.49 16.13
N ALA A 171 -2.20 0.60 15.84
CA ALA A 171 -3.15 0.98 16.87
C ALA A 171 -3.18 -0.10 17.95
N GLY A 172 -2.33 0.03 18.97
CA GLY A 172 -2.32 -0.87 20.13
C GLY A 172 -0.96 -1.34 20.63
N ALA A 173 0.16 -1.03 19.97
CA ALA A 173 1.45 -1.30 20.56
C ALA A 173 1.78 -0.25 21.65
N PRO A 174 2.18 -0.65 22.87
CA PRO A 174 2.60 0.30 23.88
C PRO A 174 3.83 1.06 23.38
N ALA A 175 3.83 2.38 23.57
CA ALA A 175 4.97 3.23 23.28
C ALA A 175 6.20 2.69 24.04
N GLY A 176 7.22 2.24 23.29
CA GLY A 176 8.47 1.80 23.91
C GLY A 176 9.20 0.62 23.26
N GLN A 177 8.59 -0.11 22.33
CA GLN A 177 9.36 -1.09 21.55
C GLN A 177 9.71 -0.48 20.18
N ALA A 178 10.98 -0.04 20.05
CA ALA A 178 11.53 0.37 18.76
C ALA A 178 11.39 -0.81 17.77
N ASP A 179 10.74 -0.54 16.65
CA ASP A 179 10.70 -1.46 15.51
C ASP A 179 12.16 -1.81 15.17
N PRO A 180 12.57 -3.10 15.14
CA PRO A 180 13.94 -3.50 14.84
C PRO A 180 14.44 -3.00 13.47
N TRP A 181 13.54 -2.39 12.68
CA TRP A 181 13.83 -1.76 11.39
C TRP A 181 14.25 -0.28 11.49
N THR A 182 14.02 0.40 12.64
CA THR A 182 14.38 1.81 12.88
C THR A 182 15.71 2.00 13.61
N ALA A 183 16.23 0.96 14.24
CA ALA A 183 17.54 1.01 14.90
C ALA A 183 18.63 0.84 13.83
N GLY A 184 19.41 1.89 13.59
CA GLY A 184 20.63 1.84 12.80
C GLY A 184 21.53 0.72 13.30
N ALA A 185 21.57 -0.41 12.60
CA ALA A 185 22.42 -1.53 12.95
C ALA A 185 23.88 -1.14 12.75
N PRO A 186 24.75 -1.30 13.77
CA PRO A 186 26.19 -1.14 13.57
C PRO A 186 26.69 -2.21 12.60
N ALA A 187 27.50 -1.79 11.66
CA ALA A 187 28.24 -2.69 10.79
C ALA A 187 29.08 -3.65 11.65
N ARG A 188 28.70 -4.92 11.71
CA ARG A 188 29.51 -6.14 11.88
C ARG A 188 28.67 -7.29 12.42
N GLN A 189 28.50 -8.28 11.58
CA GLN A 189 28.73 -9.71 11.85
C GLN A 189 27.92 -10.49 10.82
N THR A 190 28.61 -11.26 9.99
CA THR A 190 28.06 -12.36 9.22
C THR A 190 27.53 -13.40 10.21
N GLN A 191 26.29 -13.24 10.66
CA GLN A 191 25.60 -14.27 11.41
C GLN A 191 24.88 -15.17 10.43
N GLU A 192 25.22 -16.45 10.46
CA GLU A 192 24.48 -17.53 9.80
C GLU A 192 23.02 -17.44 10.26
N TRP A 193 22.14 -17.20 9.32
CA TRP A 193 20.70 -17.13 9.58
C TRP A 193 20.17 -18.54 9.78
N THR A 194 20.07 -18.98 11.02
CA THR A 194 19.41 -20.23 11.38
C THR A 194 17.91 -20.11 11.14
N ALA A 195 17.23 -21.23 10.89
CA ALA A 195 15.78 -21.30 10.65
C ALA A 195 14.95 -20.60 11.74
N GLY A 196 15.48 -20.41 12.97
CA GLY A 196 14.86 -19.65 14.05
C GLY A 196 14.84 -18.14 13.85
N ALA A 197 15.77 -17.56 13.06
CA ALA A 197 15.77 -16.13 12.76
C ALA A 197 14.69 -15.75 11.74
N LEU A 198 14.26 -16.67 10.90
CA LEU A 198 13.14 -16.49 9.97
C LEU A 198 11.78 -16.43 10.70
N ALA A 199 11.67 -17.02 11.88
CA ALA A 199 10.44 -16.99 12.67
C ALA A 199 10.10 -15.63 13.29
N CYS A 200 11.07 -14.71 13.42
CA CYS A 200 10.83 -13.35 13.89
C CYS A 200 10.38 -12.38 12.79
N PHE A 201 10.48 -12.75 11.51
CA PHE A 201 10.07 -11.91 10.38
C PHE A 201 8.76 -12.42 9.79
N SER A 202 7.66 -11.78 10.16
CA SER A 202 6.31 -12.08 9.69
C SER A 202 6.08 -11.75 8.20
N GLN A 203 7.13 -11.57 7.38
CA GLN A 203 7.01 -11.15 5.98
C GLN A 203 7.84 -12.01 5.04
N PHE A 204 7.17 -12.66 4.09
CA PHE A 204 7.80 -13.37 2.98
C PHE A 204 8.29 -12.39 1.92
N LEU A 205 9.52 -12.60 1.41
CA LEU A 205 10.08 -11.86 0.29
C LEU A 205 10.06 -12.74 -0.96
N ILE A 206 9.39 -12.26 -2.00
CA ILE A 206 9.26 -12.92 -3.29
C ILE A 206 9.92 -12.03 -4.35
N VAL A 207 10.62 -12.62 -5.31
CA VAL A 207 11.13 -11.91 -6.48
C VAL A 207 10.46 -12.43 -7.75
N ALA A 208 9.85 -11.53 -8.50
CA ALA A 208 9.26 -11.85 -9.80
C ALA A 208 10.36 -12.14 -10.83
N THR A 209 10.28 -13.29 -11.47
CA THR A 209 11.25 -13.75 -12.46
C THR A 209 10.55 -14.39 -13.67
N PRO A 210 11.11 -14.26 -14.89
CA PRO A 210 10.65 -14.99 -16.07
C PRO A 210 11.12 -16.43 -16.12
N ASP A 211 11.94 -16.89 -15.16
CA ASP A 211 12.49 -18.24 -15.13
C ASP A 211 11.36 -19.30 -15.16
N PRO A 212 11.32 -20.17 -16.19
CA PRO A 212 10.30 -21.21 -16.31
C PRO A 212 10.34 -22.25 -15.20
N GLN A 213 11.47 -22.42 -14.53
CA GLN A 213 11.66 -23.35 -13.41
C GLN A 213 11.21 -22.75 -12.06
N ALA A 214 11.00 -21.43 -11.99
CA ALA A 214 10.52 -20.79 -10.78
C ALA A 214 9.08 -21.22 -10.46
N ARG A 215 8.76 -21.29 -9.18
CA ARG A 215 7.41 -21.64 -8.70
C ARG A 215 6.38 -20.64 -9.18
N PRO A 216 5.14 -21.07 -9.50
CA PRO A 216 4.05 -20.15 -9.77
C PRO A 216 3.80 -19.22 -8.57
N LEU A 217 3.55 -17.91 -8.84
CA LEU A 217 3.30 -16.91 -7.79
C LEU A 217 2.20 -17.35 -6.81
N GLY A 218 1.07 -17.83 -7.31
CA GLY A 218 -0.05 -18.26 -6.46
C GLY A 218 0.34 -19.37 -5.46
N GLN A 219 1.29 -20.26 -5.83
CA GLN A 219 1.83 -21.25 -4.89
C GLN A 219 2.68 -20.57 -3.80
N CYS A 220 3.54 -19.62 -4.17
CA CYS A 220 4.37 -18.89 -3.20
C CYS A 220 3.51 -18.09 -2.22
N LEU A 221 2.46 -17.45 -2.69
CA LEU A 221 1.54 -16.66 -1.85
C LEU A 221 0.74 -17.55 -0.89
N ARG A 222 0.26 -18.71 -1.36
CA ARG A 222 -0.41 -19.70 -0.48
C ARG A 222 0.53 -20.27 0.59
N MET A 223 1.78 -20.57 0.24
CA MET A 223 2.79 -20.99 1.22
C MET A 223 3.01 -19.91 2.30
N ALA A 224 3.06 -18.64 1.90
CA ALA A 224 3.18 -17.52 2.83
C ALA A 224 1.97 -17.42 3.77
N ALA A 225 0.75 -17.63 3.27
CA ALA A 225 -0.47 -17.64 4.06
C ALA A 225 -0.52 -18.80 5.06
N GLN A 226 -0.15 -20.02 4.63
CA GLN A 226 -0.12 -21.21 5.48
C GLN A 226 0.96 -21.16 6.57
N GLY A 227 2.14 -20.58 6.27
CA GLY A 227 3.21 -20.40 7.26
C GLY A 227 2.79 -19.50 8.44
N ARG A 228 1.83 -18.59 8.21
CA ARG A 228 1.21 -17.79 9.28
C ARG A 228 0.38 -18.65 10.24
N GLU A 229 -0.46 -19.55 9.73
CA GLU A 229 -1.37 -20.35 10.56
C GLU A 229 -0.58 -21.19 11.56
N ALA A 230 0.57 -21.73 11.12
CA ALA A 230 1.47 -22.47 11.99
C ALA A 230 2.10 -21.59 13.08
N SER A 231 2.40 -20.32 12.78
CA SER A 231 2.99 -19.36 13.75
C SER A 231 1.94 -18.74 14.67
N ALA A 232 0.72 -18.52 14.22
CA ALA A 232 -0.37 -17.93 15.00
C ALA A 232 -0.88 -18.88 16.09
N SER A 233 -0.73 -20.20 15.89
CA SER A 233 -1.08 -21.24 16.87
C SER A 233 -0.23 -21.18 18.15
N SER A 234 0.91 -20.49 18.12
CA SER A 234 1.83 -20.34 19.26
C SER A 234 1.82 -18.96 19.92
N ALA A 235 1.07 -17.99 19.39
CA ALA A 235 1.01 -16.62 19.90
C ALA A 235 -0.22 -16.39 20.80
N ALA A 236 -0.04 -15.63 21.87
CA ALA A 236 -1.13 -15.25 22.78
C ALA A 236 -2.26 -14.50 22.05
N PRO A 237 -3.54 -14.73 22.39
CA PRO A 237 -4.65 -14.06 21.74
C PRO A 237 -4.62 -12.55 22.05
N GLY A 238 -4.52 -11.71 21.05
CA GLY A 238 -4.77 -10.27 21.16
C GLY A 238 -3.73 -9.29 20.65
N GLY A 239 -2.60 -9.72 20.08
CA GLY A 239 -1.51 -8.78 19.72
C GLY A 239 -0.76 -9.03 18.42
N GLY A 240 -1.33 -9.73 17.46
CA GLY A 240 -0.63 -10.05 16.22
C GLY A 240 -0.47 -8.84 15.31
N SER A 241 0.76 -8.39 15.09
CA SER A 241 1.08 -7.47 13.98
C SER A 241 0.58 -8.07 12.66
N PRO A 242 -0.01 -7.27 11.75
CA PRO A 242 -0.49 -7.80 10.48
C PRO A 242 0.66 -8.48 9.72
N TRP A 243 0.42 -9.69 9.27
CA TRP A 243 1.39 -10.41 8.47
C TRP A 243 1.48 -9.81 7.05
N GLY A 244 2.56 -10.04 6.35
CA GLY A 244 2.69 -9.45 5.03
C GLY A 244 3.60 -10.23 4.09
N VAL A 245 3.42 -9.94 2.80
CA VAL A 245 4.27 -10.42 1.72
C VAL A 245 4.89 -9.23 1.02
N ARG A 246 6.18 -9.30 0.73
CA ARG A 246 6.89 -8.34 -0.12
C ARG A 246 7.17 -8.98 -1.46
N VAL A 247 6.87 -8.28 -2.53
CA VAL A 247 7.16 -8.76 -3.88
C VAL A 247 7.99 -7.73 -4.63
N VAL A 248 9.13 -8.18 -5.12
CA VAL A 248 10.04 -7.37 -5.95
C VAL A 248 9.70 -7.57 -7.42
N VAL A 249 9.45 -6.48 -8.13
CA VAL A 249 9.24 -6.47 -9.58
C VAL A 249 10.31 -5.57 -10.20
N GLY A 250 11.27 -6.17 -10.86
CA GLY A 250 12.40 -5.48 -11.51
C GLY A 250 11.97 -4.63 -12.73
N PRO A 251 12.89 -3.82 -13.28
CA PRO A 251 12.68 -3.03 -14.49
C PRO A 251 12.61 -3.91 -15.75
N GLU A 252 12.24 -3.31 -16.89
CA GLU A 252 12.17 -4.01 -18.19
C GLU A 252 13.50 -4.67 -18.59
N GLY A 253 14.63 -4.09 -18.18
CA GLY A 253 15.98 -4.68 -18.38
C GLY A 253 16.31 -5.82 -17.42
N GLY A 254 15.38 -6.22 -16.55
CA GLY A 254 15.57 -7.22 -15.51
C GLY A 254 16.45 -6.71 -14.36
N LEU A 255 16.58 -7.52 -13.34
CA LEU A 255 17.51 -7.31 -12.23
C LEU A 255 18.93 -7.66 -12.68
N SER A 256 19.94 -6.95 -12.15
CA SER A 256 21.33 -7.31 -12.35
C SER A 256 21.68 -8.58 -11.55
N GLU A 257 22.76 -9.27 -11.95
CA GLU A 257 23.21 -10.45 -11.20
C GLU A 257 23.54 -10.09 -9.74
N ARG A 258 24.12 -8.93 -9.52
CA ARG A 258 24.43 -8.41 -8.18
C ARG A 258 23.16 -8.18 -7.33
N GLU A 259 22.08 -7.71 -7.93
CA GLU A 259 20.78 -7.56 -7.27
C GLU A 259 20.16 -8.92 -6.97
N LEU A 260 20.24 -9.85 -7.90
CA LEU A 260 19.75 -11.22 -7.72
C LEU A 260 20.53 -11.97 -6.63
N GLU A 261 21.85 -11.85 -6.58
CA GLU A 261 22.67 -12.43 -5.52
C GLU A 261 22.28 -11.91 -4.14
N ARG A 262 22.06 -10.61 -4.02
CA ARG A 262 21.60 -10.00 -2.76
C ARG A 262 20.22 -10.53 -2.36
N LEU A 263 19.29 -10.63 -3.30
CA LEU A 263 17.96 -11.19 -3.02
C LEU A 263 18.05 -12.66 -2.58
N ARG A 264 18.89 -13.46 -3.23
CA ARG A 264 19.15 -14.86 -2.83
C ARG A 264 19.75 -14.94 -1.42
N ALA A 265 20.70 -14.05 -1.10
CA ALA A 265 21.37 -14.00 0.20
C ALA A 265 20.41 -13.71 1.36
N VAL A 266 19.33 -12.98 1.12
CA VAL A 266 18.27 -12.72 2.11
C VAL A 266 17.09 -13.69 2.03
N GLY A 267 17.21 -14.77 1.26
CA GLY A 267 16.21 -15.81 1.17
C GLY A 267 14.97 -15.47 0.34
N ALA A 268 15.10 -14.52 -0.61
CA ALA A 268 13.99 -14.22 -1.51
C ALA A 268 13.61 -15.43 -2.38
N ILE A 269 12.32 -15.69 -2.46
CA ILE A 269 11.75 -16.81 -3.20
C ILE A 269 11.49 -16.37 -4.65
N PRO A 270 12.13 -16.98 -5.67
CA PRO A 270 11.82 -16.67 -7.05
C PRO A 270 10.43 -17.20 -7.42
N ALA A 271 9.61 -16.33 -8.03
CA ALA A 271 8.27 -16.69 -8.46
C ALA A 271 7.99 -16.26 -9.90
N ARG A 272 7.40 -17.17 -10.68
CA ARG A 272 6.95 -16.90 -12.04
C ARG A 272 5.51 -16.40 -12.01
N LEU A 273 5.27 -15.26 -12.66
CA LEU A 273 3.97 -14.62 -12.71
C LEU A 273 3.12 -15.11 -13.90
N SER A 274 3.75 -15.41 -15.02
CA SER A 274 3.12 -15.72 -16.30
C SER A 274 4.04 -16.61 -17.15
N PRO A 275 3.52 -17.38 -18.11
CA PRO A 275 4.36 -18.03 -19.12
C PRO A 275 5.04 -17.01 -20.06
N ASN A 276 4.52 -15.79 -20.15
CA ASN A 276 5.03 -14.71 -20.97
C ASN A 276 5.81 -13.66 -20.15
N ILE A 277 6.71 -12.94 -20.80
CA ILE A 277 7.36 -11.77 -20.20
C ILE A 277 6.33 -10.66 -20.06
N LEU A 278 6.15 -10.16 -18.85
CA LEU A 278 5.23 -9.07 -18.53
C LEU A 278 5.98 -7.74 -18.46
N ARG A 279 5.31 -6.66 -18.84
CA ARG A 279 5.77 -5.30 -18.50
C ARG A 279 5.67 -5.07 -17.01
N VAL A 280 6.42 -4.12 -16.48
CA VAL A 280 6.48 -3.81 -15.04
C VAL A 280 5.09 -3.56 -14.46
N GLU A 281 4.29 -2.71 -15.10
CA GLU A 281 2.94 -2.40 -14.67
C GLU A 281 2.02 -3.62 -14.69
N THR A 282 2.13 -4.46 -15.71
CA THR A 282 1.35 -5.71 -15.81
C THR A 282 1.76 -6.71 -14.74
N ALA A 283 3.05 -6.83 -14.48
CA ALA A 283 3.58 -7.71 -13.44
C ALA A 283 3.10 -7.29 -12.05
N ALA A 284 3.15 -5.98 -11.73
CA ALA A 284 2.66 -5.44 -10.46
C ALA A 284 1.16 -5.70 -10.26
N ILE A 285 0.34 -5.51 -11.29
CA ILE A 285 -1.11 -5.76 -11.23
C ILE A 285 -1.40 -7.26 -11.11
N CYS A 286 -0.65 -8.12 -11.83
CA CYS A 286 -0.76 -9.58 -11.72
C CYS A 286 -0.49 -10.05 -10.28
N VAL A 287 0.57 -9.54 -9.65
CA VAL A 287 0.88 -9.82 -8.24
C VAL A 287 -0.26 -9.38 -7.33
N SER A 288 -0.78 -8.18 -7.55
CA SER A 288 -1.86 -7.62 -6.72
C SER A 288 -3.16 -8.41 -6.84
N ALA A 289 -3.50 -8.87 -8.05
CA ALA A 289 -4.68 -9.69 -8.29
C ALA A 289 -4.55 -11.07 -7.63
N ALA A 290 -3.40 -11.73 -7.79
CA ALA A 290 -3.13 -13.01 -7.15
C ALA A 290 -3.16 -12.92 -5.60
N TRP A 291 -2.69 -11.79 -5.05
CA TRP A 291 -2.79 -11.50 -3.63
C TRP A 291 -4.23 -11.36 -3.15
N SER A 292 -5.05 -10.59 -3.89
CA SER A 292 -6.47 -10.41 -3.56
C SER A 292 -7.22 -11.75 -3.54
N GLU A 293 -6.92 -12.65 -4.47
CA GLU A 293 -7.50 -14.00 -4.51
C GLU A 293 -7.13 -14.81 -3.26
N VAL A 294 -5.86 -14.76 -2.83
CA VAL A 294 -5.41 -15.46 -1.62
C VAL A 294 -6.11 -14.93 -0.36
N LEU A 295 -6.34 -13.61 -0.27
CA LEU A 295 -7.06 -13.01 0.84
C LEU A 295 -8.53 -13.47 0.89
N LEU A 296 -9.20 -13.54 -0.26
CA LEU A 296 -10.59 -14.01 -0.34
C LEU A 296 -10.73 -15.50 0.01
N GLY A 297 -9.71 -16.31 -0.31
CA GLY A 297 -9.69 -17.73 0.01
C GLY A 297 -9.31 -18.05 1.47
N ALA A 298 -8.78 -17.07 2.21
CA ALA A 298 -8.38 -17.17 3.62
C ALA A 298 -9.44 -16.62 4.59
N SER A 299 -10.57 -16.10 4.08
CA SER A 299 -11.73 -15.59 4.82
C SER A 299 -12.76 -16.68 5.01
#